data_8ecd167183a5bbc151494cc71c41670d
#
_entry.id   8ecd167183a5bbc151494cc71c41670d
#
_cell.length_a   1.000
_cell.length_b   1.000
_cell.length_c   1.000
_cell.angle_alpha   90.00
_cell.angle_beta   90.00
_cell.angle_gamma   90.00
#
_symmetry.space_group_name_H-M   'P 1'
#
loop_
_entity.id
_entity.type
_entity.pdbx_description
1 polymer ?
#
loop_
_entity_poly.entity_id
_entity_poly.type
_entity_poly.pdbx_seq_one_letter_code
_entity_poly.pdbx_strand_id
1 'polypeptide(L)'
;MKNPLKVKKKGIICHETPSIKGGVYYCEYFLKICASLIFRHARVIVKSVILCGKVTERMYDEELEKKLEKIDINGPAPLEEPERQYYFIKKCRKYVKEKSEELGRPLTACSRTFGCQMNARDSEKLLGILETIGYQAVETEDADFVLYNTCTVRENANLRVYGRLGQLGARKKKHPHMMIALCGCMMQEKEVVEKIKKTYRFVDLIFGTHNIFKLAELVSICLEERLEELEAQGREDKKPKHKMVVDVWKDTDQIVEDLPVERKYSFKSGVNIMFGCNNFCSYCIVPYVRGRERSRRPGEIIGEIKNLVEDGVVEVMLLGQNVNSYGKGLDEPLNFAELLEEVEKIEGLERIRFMTSHPKDLSDELIEVMAKSKKICRHLHLPLQSGSSRILKAMNRRYTKEQYLALAEKIKTAIPDISLTTDIIVGFPGETEEDFQETLDVVRKVRFDSAFTFIYSKRTGTPAAAMENQVPEDVVKNRFDRLLKEVQDISAEVCGRDVHTVQTVLVEEVNDHSPELVTGRMSNNTIVHFPGDASLIGKLVDVYLEESKGFYYMGRLNQ
;
A
#
# COMPACT_ATOMS: atom_id res chain seq x y z
N MET A 1 -36.92 -5.06 -43.38
CA MET A 1 -36.16 -5.09 -44.65
C MET A 1 -34.68 -5.10 -44.23
N LYS A 2 -34.01 -6.26 -44.21
CA LYS A 2 -33.06 -6.77 -45.23
C LYS A 2 -31.91 -5.76 -45.47
N ASN A 3 -30.65 -5.98 -45.28
CA ASN A 3 -29.84 -7.17 -45.44
C ASN A 3 -28.40 -6.93 -44.96
N PRO A 4 -27.56 -7.95 -44.74
CA PRO A 4 -26.24 -7.90 -44.13
C PRO A 4 -25.09 -7.83 -45.19
N LEU A 5 -23.98 -7.21 -44.77
CA LEU A 5 -22.76 -7.16 -45.61
C LEU A 5 -21.82 -8.31 -45.29
N LYS A 6 -21.53 -9.10 -46.32
CA LYS A 6 -20.54 -10.18 -46.40
C LYS A 6 -19.12 -9.62 -46.44
N VAL A 7 -18.21 -10.15 -45.61
CA VAL A 7 -16.76 -9.95 -45.72
C VAL A 7 -16.17 -11.11 -46.50
N LYS A 8 -15.49 -10.82 -47.62
CA LYS A 8 -14.78 -11.76 -48.48
C LYS A 8 -13.42 -12.12 -47.89
N LYS A 9 -13.14 -13.41 -47.79
CA LYS A 9 -11.79 -14.00 -47.65
C LYS A 9 -10.99 -13.78 -48.93
N LYS A 10 -9.79 -13.18 -48.86
CA LYS A 10 -8.78 -13.25 -49.94
C LYS A 10 -7.77 -14.34 -49.57
N GLY A 11 -7.67 -15.32 -50.46
CA GLY A 11 -6.66 -16.38 -50.41
C GLY A 11 -5.28 -15.87 -50.84
N ILE A 12 -4.26 -16.38 -50.21
CA ILE A 12 -2.86 -16.23 -50.64
C ILE A 12 -2.47 -17.50 -51.39
N ILE A 13 -2.02 -17.29 -52.63
CA ILE A 13 -1.51 -18.32 -53.54
C ILE A 13 -0.05 -18.60 -53.15
N CYS A 14 0.27 -19.83 -52.79
CA CYS A 14 1.65 -20.30 -52.65
C CYS A 14 2.17 -20.81 -54.00
N HIS A 15 3.31 -20.25 -54.45
CA HIS A 15 4.09 -20.81 -55.55
C HIS A 15 5.00 -21.93 -55.01
N GLU A 16 4.93 -23.08 -55.65
CA GLU A 16 5.82 -24.23 -55.44
C GLU A 16 7.22 -23.94 -55.98
N THR A 17 8.25 -24.30 -55.23
CA THR A 17 9.61 -24.59 -55.72
C THR A 17 10.17 -25.84 -55.03
N PRO A 18 11.13 -26.56 -55.66
CA PRO A 18 11.20 -28.00 -55.54
C PRO A 18 12.05 -28.55 -54.39
N SER A 19 11.76 -29.80 -54.09
CA SER A 19 12.31 -30.72 -53.10
C SER A 19 13.83 -30.64 -52.84
N ILE A 20 14.16 -30.49 -51.54
CA ILE A 20 15.39 -31.05 -50.97
C ILE A 20 14.99 -31.94 -49.79
N LYS A 21 15.01 -33.26 -50.01
CA LYS A 21 14.89 -34.24 -48.92
C LYS A 21 16.23 -34.26 -48.17
N GLY A 22 16.22 -34.01 -46.88
CA GLY A 22 17.36 -34.28 -46.00
C GLY A 22 17.59 -33.38 -44.79
N GLY A 23 16.85 -32.27 -44.63
CA GLY A 23 17.15 -31.26 -43.57
C GLY A 23 16.25 -31.23 -42.35
N VAL A 24 15.12 -31.91 -42.37
CA VAL A 24 14.06 -31.67 -41.35
C VAL A 24 14.30 -32.45 -40.05
N TYR A 25 15.01 -33.56 -40.07
CA TYR A 25 15.25 -34.38 -38.87
C TYR A 25 16.31 -33.81 -37.91
N TYR A 26 17.23 -32.98 -38.37
CA TYR A 26 18.24 -32.36 -37.50
C TYR A 26 17.75 -31.13 -36.75
N CYS A 27 16.79 -30.40 -37.28
CA CYS A 27 16.26 -29.18 -36.65
C CYS A 27 15.30 -29.50 -35.49
N GLU A 28 14.48 -30.54 -35.61
CA GLU A 28 13.59 -30.97 -34.50
C GLU A 28 14.36 -31.58 -33.31
N TYR A 29 15.46 -32.26 -33.57
CA TYR A 29 16.29 -32.84 -32.50
C TYR A 29 17.08 -31.75 -31.76
N PHE A 30 17.57 -30.73 -32.46
CA PHE A 30 18.26 -29.58 -31.87
C PHE A 30 17.31 -28.69 -31.06
N LEU A 31 16.10 -28.44 -31.55
CA LEU A 31 15.06 -27.71 -30.82
C LEU A 31 14.58 -28.47 -29.58
N LYS A 32 14.46 -29.79 -29.64
CA LYS A 32 14.11 -30.61 -28.45
C LYS A 32 15.24 -30.68 -27.41
N ILE A 33 16.50 -30.67 -27.83
CA ILE A 33 17.65 -30.62 -26.91
C ILE A 33 17.80 -29.22 -26.30
N CYS A 34 17.67 -28.15 -27.07
CA CYS A 34 17.70 -26.79 -26.58
C CYS A 34 16.52 -26.50 -25.64
N ALA A 35 15.29 -26.90 -25.98
CA ALA A 35 14.14 -26.78 -25.11
C ALA A 35 14.32 -27.59 -23.79
N SER A 36 14.87 -28.84 -23.88
CA SER A 36 15.14 -29.66 -22.71
C SER A 36 16.25 -29.08 -21.80
N LEU A 37 17.26 -28.42 -22.36
CA LEU A 37 18.32 -27.75 -21.63
C LEU A 37 17.84 -26.45 -20.99
N ILE A 38 17.05 -25.65 -21.71
CA ILE A 38 16.43 -24.41 -21.18
C ILE A 38 15.45 -24.77 -20.05
N PHE A 39 14.61 -25.80 -20.22
CA PHE A 39 13.71 -26.26 -19.15
C PHE A 39 14.44 -26.87 -17.93
N ARG A 40 15.59 -27.51 -18.12
CA ARG A 40 16.40 -28.00 -17.01
C ARG A 40 17.10 -26.87 -16.26
N HIS A 41 17.65 -25.85 -16.95
CA HIS A 41 18.28 -24.70 -16.30
C HIS A 41 17.24 -23.79 -15.63
N ALA A 42 16.10 -23.54 -16.28
CA ALA A 42 14.98 -22.82 -15.67
C ALA A 42 14.44 -23.55 -14.42
N ARG A 43 14.33 -24.89 -14.45
CA ARG A 43 13.95 -25.67 -13.25
C ARG A 43 15.00 -25.63 -12.12
N VAL A 44 16.29 -25.53 -12.44
CA VAL A 44 17.35 -25.43 -11.42
C VAL A 44 17.37 -24.02 -10.83
N ILE A 45 17.23 -22.97 -11.65
CA ILE A 45 17.16 -21.58 -11.17
C ILE A 45 15.88 -21.35 -10.35
N VAL A 46 14.73 -21.79 -10.84
CA VAL A 46 13.46 -21.72 -10.10
C VAL A 46 13.54 -22.56 -8.80
N LYS A 47 14.18 -23.73 -8.80
CA LYS A 47 14.41 -24.49 -7.56
C LYS A 47 15.40 -23.81 -6.62
N SER A 48 16.41 -23.07 -7.09
CA SER A 48 17.36 -22.37 -6.25
C SER A 48 16.76 -21.12 -5.61
N VAL A 49 15.94 -20.36 -6.36
CA VAL A 49 15.18 -19.20 -5.84
C VAL A 49 14.07 -19.67 -4.87
N ILE A 50 13.39 -20.77 -5.22
CA ILE A 50 12.38 -21.40 -4.33
C ILE A 50 13.04 -22.00 -3.08
N LEU A 51 14.29 -22.49 -3.15
CA LEU A 51 15.00 -23.02 -1.98
C LEU A 51 15.51 -21.92 -1.05
N CYS A 52 15.91 -20.75 -1.57
CA CYS A 52 16.34 -19.64 -0.73
C CYS A 52 15.14 -18.97 -0.01
N GLY A 53 13.99 -18.76 -0.72
CA GLY A 53 12.75 -18.28 -0.08
C GLY A 53 12.12 -19.28 0.90
N LYS A 54 12.27 -20.59 0.67
CA LYS A 54 11.71 -21.63 1.55
C LYS A 54 12.49 -21.86 2.86
N VAL A 55 13.72 -21.39 2.99
CA VAL A 55 14.49 -21.56 4.23
C VAL A 55 14.07 -20.51 5.27
N THR A 56 13.83 -19.27 4.86
CA THR A 56 13.34 -18.21 5.76
C THR A 56 11.87 -18.39 6.11
N GLU A 57 11.00 -18.77 5.15
CA GLU A 57 9.61 -19.18 5.41
C GLU A 57 9.53 -20.31 6.45
N ARG A 58 10.40 -21.34 6.36
CA ARG A 58 10.41 -22.47 7.32
C ARG A 58 10.79 -22.05 8.73
N MET A 59 11.74 -21.14 8.93
CA MET A 59 12.15 -20.74 10.28
C MET A 59 11.07 -19.93 11.00
N TYR A 60 10.43 -18.99 10.28
CA TYR A 60 9.31 -18.21 10.82
C TYR A 60 8.09 -19.09 11.11
N ASP A 61 7.78 -20.03 10.22
CA ASP A 61 6.71 -21.01 10.39
C ASP A 61 6.95 -21.92 11.60
N GLU A 62 8.20 -22.36 11.84
CA GLU A 62 8.53 -23.22 12.99
C GLU A 62 8.39 -22.49 14.32
N GLU A 63 8.77 -21.22 14.41
CA GLU A 63 8.63 -20.43 15.63
C GLU A 63 7.15 -20.13 15.92
N LEU A 64 6.41 -19.76 14.90
CA LEU A 64 4.97 -19.53 14.96
C LEU A 64 4.21 -20.79 15.37
N GLU A 65 4.54 -21.96 14.79
CA GLU A 65 3.95 -23.25 15.16
C GLU A 65 4.24 -23.62 16.62
N LYS A 66 5.49 -23.46 17.08
CA LYS A 66 5.88 -23.67 18.48
C LYS A 66 5.11 -22.73 19.44
N LYS A 67 4.84 -21.51 18.99
CA LYS A 67 4.03 -20.54 19.75
C LYS A 67 2.57 -20.99 19.84
N LEU A 68 1.98 -21.39 18.72
CA LEU A 68 0.62 -21.90 18.66
C LEU A 68 0.45 -23.23 19.42
N GLU A 69 1.42 -24.14 19.38
CA GLU A 69 1.35 -25.41 20.11
C GLU A 69 1.17 -25.21 21.62
N LYS A 70 1.83 -24.24 22.22
CA LYS A 70 1.79 -23.93 23.65
C LYS A 70 0.44 -23.39 24.14
N ILE A 71 -0.43 -22.94 23.23
CA ILE A 71 -1.70 -22.29 23.58
C ILE A 71 -2.78 -23.38 23.81
N ASP A 72 -3.41 -23.37 24.99
CA ASP A 72 -4.57 -24.20 25.29
C ASP A 72 -5.86 -23.45 24.91
N ILE A 73 -6.57 -23.96 23.92
CA ILE A 73 -7.85 -23.39 23.46
C ILE A 73 -9.08 -23.93 24.19
N ASN A 74 -8.91 -24.87 25.13
CA ASN A 74 -10.01 -25.39 25.94
C ASN A 74 -10.27 -24.54 27.20
N GLY A 75 -9.29 -23.70 27.58
CA GLY A 75 -9.40 -22.73 28.65
C GLY A 75 -9.96 -21.37 28.18
N PRO A 76 -10.12 -20.40 29.10
CA PRO A 76 -10.52 -19.06 28.76
C PRO A 76 -9.45 -18.35 27.89
N ALA A 77 -9.90 -17.46 26.99
CA ALA A 77 -8.97 -16.65 26.19
C ALA A 77 -8.11 -15.77 27.10
N PRO A 78 -6.78 -15.63 26.82
CA PRO A 78 -5.92 -14.68 27.51
C PRO A 78 -6.48 -13.25 27.49
N LEU A 79 -6.12 -12.46 28.49
CA LEU A 79 -6.49 -11.05 28.54
C LEU A 79 -5.49 -10.15 27.80
N GLU A 80 -4.22 -10.56 27.79
CA GLU A 80 -3.10 -9.81 27.23
C GLU A 80 -2.95 -10.05 25.72
N GLU A 81 -2.55 -8.99 24.99
CA GLU A 81 -2.17 -9.06 23.58
C GLU A 81 -0.63 -9.19 23.45
N PRO A 82 -0.11 -9.89 22.46
CA PRO A 82 -0.80 -10.56 21.33
C PRO A 82 -1.31 -11.99 21.63
N GLU A 83 -1.07 -12.56 22.83
CA GLU A 83 -1.42 -13.94 23.21
C GLU A 83 -2.91 -14.23 22.99
N ARG A 84 -3.76 -13.22 23.26
CA ARG A 84 -5.19 -13.30 23.00
C ARG A 84 -5.48 -13.59 21.53
N GLN A 85 -4.83 -12.90 20.60
CA GLN A 85 -5.04 -13.13 19.17
C GLN A 85 -4.53 -14.48 18.71
N TYR A 86 -3.41 -14.95 19.25
CA TYR A 86 -2.90 -16.30 18.95
C TYR A 86 -3.84 -17.39 19.44
N TYR A 87 -4.52 -17.20 20.58
CA TYR A 87 -5.59 -18.10 21.03
C TYR A 87 -6.72 -18.20 19.98
N PHE A 88 -7.19 -17.07 19.47
CA PHE A 88 -8.24 -17.06 18.46
C PHE A 88 -7.77 -17.55 17.09
N ILE A 89 -6.52 -17.28 16.71
CA ILE A 89 -5.90 -17.86 15.51
C ILE A 89 -5.97 -19.40 15.59
N LYS A 90 -5.51 -20.00 16.70
CA LYS A 90 -5.54 -21.45 16.89
C LYS A 90 -6.95 -22.01 16.88
N LYS A 91 -7.90 -21.31 17.50
CA LYS A 91 -9.32 -21.70 17.54
C LYS A 91 -9.94 -21.68 16.13
N CYS A 92 -9.74 -20.61 15.37
CA CYS A 92 -10.23 -20.51 13.99
C CYS A 92 -9.55 -21.52 13.06
N ARG A 93 -8.25 -21.83 13.27
CA ARG A 93 -7.51 -22.80 12.47
C ARG A 93 -8.13 -24.19 12.51
N LYS A 94 -8.63 -24.61 13.66
CA LYS A 94 -9.34 -25.88 13.79
C LYS A 94 -10.56 -25.92 12.88
N TYR A 95 -11.39 -24.88 12.90
CA TYR A 95 -12.58 -24.79 12.06
C TYR A 95 -12.23 -24.75 10.56
N VAL A 96 -11.24 -23.94 10.18
CA VAL A 96 -10.83 -23.81 8.76
C VAL A 96 -10.30 -25.13 8.21
N LYS A 97 -9.54 -25.88 9.05
CA LYS A 97 -9.04 -27.21 8.71
C LYS A 97 -10.19 -28.20 8.47
N GLU A 98 -11.12 -28.31 9.44
CA GLU A 98 -12.30 -29.20 9.33
C GLU A 98 -13.12 -28.87 8.08
N LYS A 99 -13.33 -27.58 7.80
CA LYS A 99 -14.09 -27.15 6.63
C LYS A 99 -13.36 -27.38 5.30
N SER A 100 -12.03 -27.27 5.29
CA SER A 100 -11.21 -27.61 4.12
C SER A 100 -11.25 -29.10 3.81
N GLU A 101 -11.23 -29.94 4.84
CA GLU A 101 -11.37 -31.40 4.72
C GLU A 101 -12.77 -31.77 4.18
N GLU A 102 -13.83 -31.15 4.69
CA GLU A 102 -15.22 -31.36 4.24
C GLU A 102 -15.37 -30.99 2.74
N LEU A 103 -14.76 -29.89 2.31
CA LEU A 103 -14.83 -29.41 0.91
C LEU A 103 -13.82 -30.10 -0.03
N GLY A 104 -12.87 -30.87 0.51
CA GLY A 104 -11.82 -31.54 -0.28
C GLY A 104 -10.83 -30.57 -0.93
N ARG A 105 -10.77 -29.31 -0.45
CA ARG A 105 -9.85 -28.28 -0.93
C ARG A 105 -9.52 -27.26 0.17
N PRO A 106 -8.37 -26.57 0.10
CA PRO A 106 -8.09 -25.47 1.02
C PRO A 106 -9.11 -24.34 0.87
N LEU A 107 -9.43 -23.67 1.98
CA LEU A 107 -10.16 -22.41 1.95
C LEU A 107 -9.25 -21.29 1.51
N THR A 108 -9.78 -20.34 0.75
CA THR A 108 -9.01 -19.24 0.15
C THR A 108 -9.39 -17.89 0.74
N ALA A 109 -8.42 -16.95 0.83
CA ALA A 109 -8.65 -15.59 1.26
C ALA A 109 -8.11 -14.57 0.25
N CYS A 110 -8.87 -13.50 0.02
CA CYS A 110 -8.48 -12.36 -0.79
C CYS A 110 -8.57 -11.07 0.02
N SER A 111 -7.49 -10.31 0.07
CA SER A 111 -7.47 -8.96 0.62
C SER A 111 -7.37 -7.92 -0.49
N ARG A 112 -8.24 -6.90 -0.46
CA ARG A 112 -8.22 -5.76 -1.38
C ARG A 112 -8.06 -4.45 -0.62
N THR A 113 -7.02 -3.70 -0.96
CA THR A 113 -6.71 -2.41 -0.35
C THR A 113 -7.24 -1.26 -1.21
N PHE A 114 -8.08 -0.42 -0.61
CA PHE A 114 -8.58 0.81 -1.22
C PHE A 114 -8.02 2.00 -0.41
N GLY A 115 -6.75 2.36 -0.60
CA GLY A 115 -6.22 3.39 0.27
C GLY A 115 -4.77 3.79 0.03
N CYS A 116 -4.14 4.22 1.14
CA CYS A 116 -2.76 4.65 1.19
C CYS A 116 -1.82 3.48 1.56
N GLN A 117 -0.53 3.77 1.67
CA GLN A 117 0.48 2.78 2.02
C GLN A 117 0.27 2.19 3.44
N MET A 118 -0.24 2.99 4.41
CA MET A 118 -0.62 2.44 5.69
C MET A 118 -1.73 1.39 5.58
N ASN A 119 -2.75 1.64 4.75
CA ASN A 119 -3.77 0.61 4.49
C ASN A 119 -3.16 -0.62 3.82
N ALA A 120 -2.16 -0.45 2.94
CA ALA A 120 -1.47 -1.59 2.34
C ALA A 120 -0.75 -2.41 3.42
N ARG A 121 0.00 -1.76 4.32
CA ARG A 121 0.65 -2.43 5.44
C ARG A 121 -0.35 -3.08 6.41
N ASP A 122 -1.46 -2.41 6.71
CA ASP A 122 -2.54 -3.01 7.49
C ASP A 122 -3.10 -4.27 6.80
N SER A 123 -3.23 -4.26 5.46
CA SER A 123 -3.70 -5.43 4.70
C SER A 123 -2.73 -6.60 4.71
N GLU A 124 -1.41 -6.35 4.70
CA GLU A 124 -0.38 -7.39 4.87
C GLU A 124 -0.50 -8.09 6.23
N LYS A 125 -0.72 -7.34 7.32
CA LYS A 125 -1.00 -7.91 8.66
C LYS A 125 -2.30 -8.73 8.67
N LEU A 126 -3.36 -8.19 8.08
CA LEU A 126 -4.65 -8.88 8.03
C LEU A 126 -4.58 -10.19 7.21
N LEU A 127 -3.85 -10.18 6.09
CA LEU A 127 -3.67 -11.37 5.27
C LEU A 127 -2.80 -12.42 5.98
N GLY A 128 -1.71 -12.00 6.64
CA GLY A 128 -0.87 -12.90 7.44
C GLY A 128 -1.65 -13.59 8.56
N ILE A 129 -2.56 -12.87 9.24
CA ILE A 129 -3.46 -13.48 10.24
C ILE A 129 -4.37 -14.53 9.58
N LEU A 130 -4.96 -14.24 8.41
CA LEU A 130 -5.85 -15.18 7.69
C LEU A 130 -5.09 -16.42 7.21
N GLU A 131 -3.85 -16.27 6.73
CA GLU A 131 -3.01 -17.42 6.34
C GLU A 131 -2.62 -18.26 7.54
N THR A 132 -2.28 -17.63 8.67
CA THR A 132 -2.00 -18.33 9.91
C THR A 132 -3.23 -19.08 10.45
N ILE A 133 -4.42 -18.57 10.25
CA ILE A 133 -5.69 -19.28 10.52
C ILE A 133 -5.84 -20.51 9.60
N GLY A 134 -5.21 -20.52 8.42
CA GLY A 134 -5.22 -21.65 7.48
C GLY A 134 -5.88 -21.37 6.13
N TYR A 135 -6.23 -20.12 5.84
CA TYR A 135 -6.65 -19.73 4.49
C TYR A 135 -5.43 -19.65 3.56
N GLN A 136 -5.62 -20.03 2.31
CA GLN A 136 -4.64 -19.79 1.26
C GLN A 136 -4.88 -18.43 0.61
N ALA A 137 -3.87 -17.55 0.56
CA ALA A 137 -3.98 -16.26 -0.10
C ALA A 137 -4.17 -16.41 -1.61
N VAL A 138 -5.10 -15.64 -2.17
CA VAL A 138 -5.38 -15.59 -3.61
C VAL A 138 -5.64 -14.15 -4.08
N GLU A 139 -5.29 -13.86 -5.33
CA GLU A 139 -5.49 -12.55 -5.96
C GLU A 139 -6.95 -12.30 -6.40
N THR A 140 -7.77 -13.33 -6.51
CA THR A 140 -9.14 -13.21 -6.99
C THR A 140 -10.12 -13.02 -5.86
N GLU A 141 -11.18 -12.21 -6.09
CA GLU A 141 -12.32 -12.09 -5.17
C GLU A 141 -13.27 -13.30 -5.23
N ASP A 142 -12.96 -14.31 -6.04
CA ASP A 142 -13.61 -15.61 -6.00
C ASP A 142 -12.90 -16.47 -4.95
N ALA A 143 -13.10 -16.11 -3.70
CA ALA A 143 -12.45 -16.65 -2.51
C ALA A 143 -13.46 -16.92 -1.41
N ASP A 144 -13.12 -17.81 -0.46
CA ASP A 144 -14.00 -18.17 0.65
C ASP A 144 -14.05 -17.05 1.72
N PHE A 145 -12.98 -16.25 1.81
CA PHE A 145 -12.92 -15.04 2.64
C PHE A 145 -12.50 -13.84 1.80
N VAL A 146 -13.30 -12.78 1.73
CA VAL A 146 -12.94 -11.54 1.05
C VAL A 146 -12.91 -10.40 2.04
N LEU A 147 -11.76 -9.75 2.16
CA LEU A 147 -11.52 -8.62 3.04
C LEU A 147 -11.26 -7.35 2.23
N TYR A 148 -12.04 -6.30 2.48
CA TYR A 148 -11.80 -4.97 1.93
C TYR A 148 -11.26 -4.04 3.01
N ASN A 149 -10.01 -3.62 2.87
CA ASN A 149 -9.42 -2.56 3.67
C ASN A 149 -9.65 -1.23 2.96
N THR A 150 -10.46 -0.37 3.56
CA THR A 150 -11.10 0.77 2.92
C THR A 150 -10.52 2.10 3.38
N CYS A 151 -10.62 3.13 2.53
CA CYS A 151 -10.11 4.46 2.76
C CYS A 151 -11.24 5.50 2.63
N THR A 152 -11.21 6.53 3.46
CA THR A 152 -12.13 7.67 3.36
C THR A 152 -11.46 8.96 2.86
N VAL A 153 -10.13 8.95 2.70
CA VAL A 153 -9.41 10.14 2.23
C VAL A 153 -9.71 10.47 0.75
N ARG A 154 -10.04 9.45 -0.05
CA ARG A 154 -10.33 9.60 -1.49
C ARG A 154 -11.76 9.19 -1.78
N GLU A 155 -12.61 10.12 -2.25
CA GLU A 155 -14.03 9.87 -2.55
C GLU A 155 -14.24 8.73 -3.57
N ASN A 156 -13.44 8.70 -4.62
CA ASN A 156 -13.47 7.62 -5.61
C ASN A 156 -13.21 6.22 -5.00
N ALA A 157 -12.54 6.13 -3.85
CA ALA A 157 -12.34 4.86 -3.16
C ALA A 157 -13.68 4.33 -2.60
N ASN A 158 -14.49 5.21 -2.01
CA ASN A 158 -15.80 4.83 -1.46
C ASN A 158 -16.75 4.32 -2.55
N LEU A 159 -16.81 5.00 -3.70
CA LEU A 159 -17.65 4.57 -4.84
C LEU A 159 -17.22 3.21 -5.38
N ARG A 160 -15.91 2.96 -5.48
CA ARG A 160 -15.38 1.65 -5.91
C ARG A 160 -15.75 0.54 -4.93
N VAL A 161 -15.69 0.79 -3.62
CA VAL A 161 -16.10 -0.18 -2.59
C VAL A 161 -17.57 -0.55 -2.76
N TYR A 162 -18.48 0.42 -2.89
CA TYR A 162 -19.91 0.14 -3.07
C TYR A 162 -20.20 -0.65 -4.35
N GLY A 163 -19.56 -0.31 -5.47
CA GLY A 163 -19.73 -1.04 -6.73
C GLY A 163 -19.29 -2.50 -6.63
N ARG A 164 -18.14 -2.75 -5.98
CA ARG A 164 -17.63 -4.12 -5.77
C ARG A 164 -18.46 -4.91 -4.76
N LEU A 165 -18.99 -4.29 -3.69
CA LEU A 165 -19.89 -4.94 -2.76
C LEU A 165 -21.13 -5.50 -3.45
N GLY A 166 -21.67 -4.80 -4.44
CA GLY A 166 -22.78 -5.33 -5.25
C GLY A 166 -22.42 -6.64 -5.95
N GLN A 167 -21.22 -6.75 -6.50
CA GLN A 167 -20.71 -7.97 -7.15
C GLN A 167 -20.49 -9.10 -6.12
N LEU A 168 -19.90 -8.79 -4.96
CA LEU A 168 -19.69 -9.77 -3.89
C LEU A 168 -21.01 -10.33 -3.37
N GLY A 169 -22.06 -9.50 -3.24
CA GLY A 169 -23.38 -9.97 -2.87
C GLY A 169 -23.99 -10.98 -3.86
N ALA A 170 -23.73 -10.81 -5.16
CA ALA A 170 -24.14 -11.78 -6.17
C ALA A 170 -23.34 -13.10 -6.09
N ARG A 171 -22.04 -13.04 -5.77
CA ARG A 171 -21.18 -14.22 -5.55
C ARG A 171 -21.60 -14.97 -4.29
N LYS A 172 -21.81 -14.27 -3.17
CA LYS A 172 -22.21 -14.88 -1.90
C LYS A 172 -23.53 -15.63 -1.98
N LYS A 173 -24.47 -15.22 -2.84
CA LYS A 173 -25.70 -15.99 -3.11
C LYS A 173 -25.42 -17.36 -3.73
N LYS A 174 -24.34 -17.49 -4.52
CA LYS A 174 -23.90 -18.76 -5.13
C LYS A 174 -23.02 -19.58 -4.19
N HIS A 175 -22.28 -18.91 -3.32
CA HIS A 175 -21.34 -19.47 -2.35
C HIS A 175 -21.72 -18.99 -0.92
N PRO A 176 -22.77 -19.53 -0.29
CA PRO A 176 -23.28 -19.04 1.00
C PRO A 176 -22.28 -19.10 2.15
N HIS A 177 -21.28 -20.00 2.07
CA HIS A 177 -20.19 -20.12 3.04
C HIS A 177 -19.14 -19.00 2.95
N MET A 178 -19.13 -18.22 1.84
CA MET A 178 -18.24 -17.09 1.67
C MET A 178 -18.38 -16.08 2.81
N MET A 179 -17.26 -15.59 3.35
CA MET A 179 -17.22 -14.51 4.34
C MET A 179 -16.76 -13.21 3.70
N ILE A 180 -17.41 -12.11 4.06
CA ILE A 180 -17.11 -10.77 3.56
C ILE A 180 -16.87 -9.85 4.75
N ALA A 181 -15.63 -9.33 4.85
CA ALA A 181 -15.20 -8.42 5.90
C ALA A 181 -14.86 -7.04 5.34
N LEU A 182 -15.22 -5.99 6.04
CA LEU A 182 -14.88 -4.60 5.73
C LEU A 182 -14.14 -3.98 6.90
N CYS A 183 -13.02 -3.33 6.62
CA CYS A 183 -12.25 -2.60 7.62
C CYS A 183 -11.64 -1.30 7.08
N GLY A 184 -10.85 -0.63 7.90
CA GLY A 184 -10.11 0.56 7.53
C GLY A 184 -10.83 1.88 7.81
N CYS A 185 -10.28 2.98 7.29
CA CYS A 185 -10.71 4.34 7.66
C CYS A 185 -12.18 4.63 7.34
N MET A 186 -12.71 4.08 6.25
CA MET A 186 -14.11 4.27 5.86
C MET A 186 -15.09 3.66 6.88
N MET A 187 -14.68 2.62 7.59
CA MET A 187 -15.51 1.96 8.62
C MET A 187 -15.55 2.75 9.94
N GLN A 188 -14.75 3.79 10.10
CA GLN A 188 -14.85 4.71 11.23
C GLN A 188 -15.98 5.74 11.08
N GLU A 189 -16.54 5.89 9.88
CA GLU A 189 -17.64 6.79 9.60
C GLU A 189 -18.98 6.12 9.94
N LYS A 190 -19.64 6.58 11.02
CA LYS A 190 -20.90 6.01 11.52
C LYS A 190 -21.98 5.92 10.44
N GLU A 191 -22.12 6.97 9.62
CA GLU A 191 -23.13 7.02 8.55
C GLU A 191 -22.88 5.95 7.48
N VAL A 192 -21.61 5.69 7.16
CA VAL A 192 -21.20 4.65 6.21
C VAL A 192 -21.53 3.26 6.77
N VAL A 193 -21.19 3.00 8.01
CA VAL A 193 -21.50 1.72 8.68
C VAL A 193 -23.01 1.47 8.71
N GLU A 194 -23.81 2.47 9.08
CA GLU A 194 -25.27 2.35 9.07
C GLU A 194 -25.85 2.13 7.67
N LYS A 195 -25.27 2.78 6.65
CA LYS A 195 -25.65 2.53 5.24
C LYS A 195 -25.34 1.08 4.84
N ILE A 196 -24.17 0.56 5.20
CA ILE A 196 -23.78 -0.83 4.90
C ILE A 196 -24.73 -1.80 5.60
N LYS A 197 -25.01 -1.64 6.89
CA LYS A 197 -25.97 -2.46 7.64
C LYS A 197 -27.35 -2.53 6.99
N LYS A 198 -27.83 -1.43 6.44
CA LYS A 198 -29.15 -1.35 5.79
C LYS A 198 -29.15 -1.96 4.39
N THR A 199 -28.09 -1.68 3.57
CA THR A 199 -28.07 -1.97 2.14
C THR A 199 -27.36 -3.27 1.80
N TYR A 200 -26.30 -3.62 2.53
CA TYR A 200 -25.41 -4.76 2.24
C TYR A 200 -25.45 -5.79 3.36
N ARG A 201 -26.65 -6.25 3.70
CA ARG A 201 -26.91 -7.18 4.83
C ARG A 201 -26.18 -8.51 4.74
N PHE A 202 -25.59 -8.82 3.60
CA PHE A 202 -24.80 -10.02 3.35
C PHE A 202 -23.34 -9.90 3.84
N VAL A 203 -22.89 -8.73 4.27
CA VAL A 203 -21.57 -8.52 4.89
C VAL A 203 -21.58 -9.21 6.25
N ASP A 204 -20.50 -9.93 6.56
CA ASP A 204 -20.38 -10.70 7.81
C ASP A 204 -19.72 -9.90 8.93
N LEU A 205 -18.70 -9.11 8.59
CA LEU A 205 -17.83 -8.43 9.55
C LEU A 205 -17.54 -7.00 9.16
N ILE A 206 -17.66 -6.07 10.11
CA ILE A 206 -17.20 -4.68 10.01
C ILE A 206 -16.37 -4.33 11.24
N PHE A 207 -15.13 -3.83 11.03
CA PHE A 207 -14.28 -3.36 12.12
C PHE A 207 -13.46 -2.13 11.70
N GLY A 208 -12.97 -1.38 12.69
CA GLY A 208 -12.31 -0.09 12.46
C GLY A 208 -10.80 -0.19 12.28
N THR A 209 -10.16 0.98 12.17
CA THR A 209 -8.69 1.10 12.13
C THR A 209 -8.02 0.90 13.48
N HIS A 210 -8.76 1.12 14.58
CA HIS A 210 -8.23 1.07 15.94
C HIS A 210 -8.14 -0.34 16.51
N ASN A 211 -8.84 -1.30 15.91
CA ASN A 211 -8.88 -2.68 16.35
C ASN A 211 -8.59 -3.69 15.22
N ILE A 212 -7.73 -3.30 14.27
CA ILE A 212 -7.26 -4.17 13.16
C ILE A 212 -6.65 -5.47 13.71
N PHE A 213 -5.91 -5.39 14.80
CA PHE A 213 -5.27 -6.55 15.43
C PHE A 213 -6.25 -7.62 15.88
N LYS A 214 -7.50 -7.28 16.15
CA LYS A 214 -8.56 -8.20 16.62
C LYS A 214 -9.13 -9.10 15.52
N LEU A 215 -8.60 -9.13 14.32
CA LEU A 215 -9.21 -9.88 13.21
C LEU A 215 -9.49 -11.35 13.57
N ALA A 216 -8.55 -12.04 14.23
CA ALA A 216 -8.73 -13.45 14.60
C ALA A 216 -9.88 -13.65 15.60
N GLU A 217 -9.99 -12.81 16.62
CA GLU A 217 -11.10 -12.81 17.57
C GLU A 217 -12.44 -12.57 16.86
N LEU A 218 -12.49 -11.56 15.98
CA LEU A 218 -13.70 -11.21 15.24
C LEU A 218 -14.14 -12.30 14.25
N VAL A 219 -13.17 -12.96 13.60
CA VAL A 219 -13.44 -14.13 12.75
C VAL A 219 -14.01 -15.27 13.58
N SER A 220 -13.45 -15.55 14.79
CA SER A 220 -13.99 -16.56 15.69
C SER A 220 -15.46 -16.30 16.02
N ILE A 221 -15.81 -15.05 16.37
CA ILE A 221 -17.19 -14.67 16.65
C ILE A 221 -18.10 -14.91 15.42
N CYS A 222 -17.65 -14.51 14.22
CA CYS A 222 -18.40 -14.74 12.99
C CYS A 222 -18.64 -16.23 12.70
N LEU A 223 -17.65 -17.08 12.99
CA LEU A 223 -17.76 -18.53 12.80
C LEU A 223 -18.73 -19.16 13.80
N GLU A 224 -18.70 -18.72 15.05
CA GLU A 224 -19.65 -19.17 16.09
C GLU A 224 -21.09 -18.80 15.76
N GLU A 225 -21.35 -17.54 15.37
CA GLU A 225 -22.67 -17.08 14.94
C GLU A 225 -23.19 -17.89 13.74
N ARG A 226 -22.30 -18.28 12.79
CA ARG A 226 -22.69 -19.15 11.67
C ARG A 226 -23.07 -20.57 12.08
N LEU A 227 -22.34 -21.16 13.03
CA LEU A 227 -22.65 -22.48 13.55
C LEU A 227 -24.05 -22.47 14.22
N GLU A 228 -24.32 -21.43 15.03
CA GLU A 228 -25.65 -21.24 15.65
C GLU A 228 -26.76 -21.08 14.61
N GLU A 229 -26.49 -20.34 13.50
CA GLU A 229 -27.42 -20.20 12.39
C GLU A 229 -27.73 -21.54 11.71
N LEU A 230 -26.70 -22.37 11.48
CA LEU A 230 -26.88 -23.71 10.87
C LEU A 230 -27.64 -24.66 11.77
N GLU A 231 -27.36 -24.65 13.07
CA GLU A 231 -28.12 -25.44 14.06
C GLU A 231 -29.58 -24.99 14.17
N ALA A 232 -29.83 -23.68 14.04
CA ALA A 232 -31.19 -23.13 14.04
C ALA A 232 -31.97 -23.48 12.77
N GLN A 233 -31.31 -23.70 11.61
CA GLN A 233 -31.98 -24.16 10.37
C GLN A 233 -32.61 -25.55 10.50
N GLY A 234 -32.07 -26.41 11.37
CA GLY A 234 -32.62 -27.72 11.67
C GLY A 234 -33.91 -27.69 12.52
N ARG A 235 -34.35 -26.51 13.02
CA ARG A 235 -35.56 -26.34 13.85
C ARG A 235 -36.64 -25.62 13.05
N GLU A 236 -37.78 -26.27 12.84
CA GLU A 236 -38.90 -25.78 11.99
C GLU A 236 -39.43 -24.39 12.33
N ASP A 237 -39.17 -23.85 13.53
CA ASP A 237 -39.79 -22.64 14.05
C ASP A 237 -39.04 -21.33 13.84
N LYS A 238 -37.80 -21.32 13.32
CA LYS A 238 -37.01 -20.09 13.16
C LYS A 238 -36.30 -20.01 11.81
N LYS A 239 -36.65 -19.00 11.00
CA LYS A 239 -35.84 -18.63 9.85
C LYS A 239 -34.53 -18.02 10.38
N PRO A 240 -33.35 -18.60 10.08
CA PRO A 240 -32.08 -18.06 10.52
C PRO A 240 -31.90 -16.67 9.92
N LYS A 241 -31.56 -15.72 10.74
CA LYS A 241 -31.30 -14.34 10.32
C LYS A 241 -29.80 -14.12 10.37
N HIS A 242 -29.20 -13.90 9.20
CA HIS A 242 -27.77 -13.54 9.11
C HIS A 242 -27.45 -12.36 10.05
N LYS A 243 -26.51 -12.57 10.95
CA LYS A 243 -26.05 -11.59 11.94
C LYS A 243 -24.70 -11.03 11.54
N MET A 244 -24.67 -9.75 11.20
CA MET A 244 -23.45 -9.01 10.91
C MET A 244 -22.74 -8.66 12.22
N VAL A 245 -21.46 -9.05 12.36
CA VAL A 245 -20.61 -8.64 13.49
C VAL A 245 -20.06 -7.25 13.20
N VAL A 246 -20.23 -6.32 14.13
CA VAL A 246 -19.73 -4.93 13.99
C VAL A 246 -18.99 -4.54 15.25
N ASP A 247 -17.68 -4.36 15.14
CA ASP A 247 -16.81 -3.94 16.24
C ASP A 247 -15.90 -2.78 15.74
N VAL A 248 -16.36 -1.55 15.92
CA VAL A 248 -15.65 -0.34 15.51
C VAL A 248 -15.31 0.49 16.73
N TRP A 249 -14.04 0.49 17.09
CA TRP A 249 -13.54 1.28 18.21
C TRP A 249 -13.40 2.74 17.81
N LYS A 250 -13.79 3.66 18.69
CA LYS A 250 -13.68 5.10 18.45
C LYS A 250 -12.27 5.61 18.65
N ASP A 251 -11.54 5.02 19.57
CA ASP A 251 -10.17 5.39 19.93
C ASP A 251 -9.48 4.20 20.60
N THR A 252 -8.15 4.24 20.66
CA THR A 252 -7.33 3.27 21.39
C THR A 252 -5.95 3.86 21.66
N ASP A 253 -5.37 3.55 22.80
CA ASP A 253 -3.97 3.79 23.11
C ASP A 253 -3.11 2.56 22.82
N GLN A 254 -3.73 1.40 22.52
CA GLN A 254 -3.03 0.16 22.28
C GLN A 254 -2.34 0.16 20.91
N ILE A 255 -1.11 -0.34 20.90
CA ILE A 255 -0.36 -0.74 19.72
C ILE A 255 -0.01 -2.22 19.94
N VAL A 256 -0.54 -3.12 19.11
CA VAL A 256 -0.30 -4.55 19.22
C VAL A 256 0.71 -4.96 18.16
N GLU A 257 1.81 -5.51 18.62
CA GLU A 257 2.93 -5.97 17.81
C GLU A 257 2.98 -7.51 17.77
N ASP A 258 3.93 -8.01 17.03
CA ASP A 258 4.24 -9.46 16.96
C ASP A 258 3.05 -10.31 16.48
N LEU A 259 2.27 -9.78 15.50
CA LEU A 259 1.25 -10.52 14.79
C LEU A 259 1.75 -10.92 13.40
N PRO A 260 1.25 -12.05 12.84
CA PRO A 260 1.64 -12.53 11.52
C PRO A 260 1.44 -11.50 10.42
N VAL A 261 2.37 -11.45 9.46
CA VAL A 261 2.35 -10.51 8.33
C VAL A 261 2.70 -11.23 7.04
N GLU A 262 1.84 -11.13 6.03
CA GLU A 262 2.14 -11.57 4.67
C GLU A 262 2.61 -10.39 3.83
N ARG A 263 3.91 -10.37 3.50
CA ARG A 263 4.53 -9.26 2.76
C ARG A 263 4.35 -9.43 1.26
N LYS A 264 3.99 -8.34 0.60
CA LYS A 264 3.91 -8.30 -0.86
C LYS A 264 5.26 -8.53 -1.54
N TYR A 265 6.34 -8.03 -0.96
CA TYR A 265 7.70 -8.11 -1.51
C TYR A 265 8.65 -8.72 -0.49
N SER A 266 9.54 -9.62 -0.94
CA SER A 266 10.57 -10.22 -0.08
C SER A 266 11.73 -9.27 0.23
N PHE A 267 11.99 -8.27 -0.63
CA PHE A 267 13.17 -7.40 -0.59
C PHE A 267 12.88 -5.96 -0.09
N LYS A 268 11.62 -5.57 0.06
CA LYS A 268 11.22 -4.27 0.63
C LYS A 268 9.98 -4.39 1.50
N SER A 269 9.88 -3.56 2.55
CA SER A 269 8.75 -3.58 3.48
C SER A 269 8.39 -2.19 3.99
N GLY A 270 7.10 -2.00 4.28
CA GLY A 270 6.63 -0.86 5.07
C GLY A 270 6.76 -1.16 6.56
N VAL A 271 7.18 -0.17 7.36
CA VAL A 271 7.25 -0.26 8.82
C VAL A 271 6.47 0.91 9.40
N ASN A 272 5.37 0.62 10.08
CA ASN A 272 4.63 1.65 10.79
C ASN A 272 5.47 2.11 12.00
N ILE A 273 5.81 3.39 12.09
CA ILE A 273 6.54 3.95 13.23
C ILE A 273 5.62 4.72 14.17
N MET A 274 4.47 5.16 13.67
CA MET A 274 3.47 5.88 14.45
C MET A 274 2.09 5.78 13.81
N PHE A 275 1.05 6.07 14.59
CA PHE A 275 -0.35 6.11 14.19
C PHE A 275 -1.00 7.42 14.61
N GLY A 276 -2.03 7.86 13.87
CA GLY A 276 -2.79 9.06 14.18
C GLY A 276 -2.10 10.37 13.83
N CYS A 277 -2.79 11.51 14.02
CA CYS A 277 -2.27 12.84 13.72
C CYS A 277 -2.90 13.92 14.59
N ASN A 278 -2.09 14.80 15.19
CA ASN A 278 -2.52 15.90 16.04
C ASN A 278 -2.58 17.26 15.30
N ASN A 279 -2.37 17.31 13.99
CA ASN A 279 -2.35 18.57 13.24
C ASN A 279 -3.74 19.17 13.04
N PHE A 280 -4.79 18.35 12.95
CA PHE A 280 -6.17 18.81 12.77
C PHE A 280 -6.32 19.85 11.65
N CYS A 281 -5.65 19.60 10.50
CA CYS A 281 -5.87 20.43 9.31
C CYS A 281 -7.36 20.47 8.99
N SER A 282 -7.93 21.64 8.68
CA SER A 282 -9.38 21.84 8.62
C SER A 282 -10.10 21.00 7.56
N TYR A 283 -9.39 20.52 6.54
CA TYR A 283 -9.91 19.64 5.47
C TYR A 283 -9.71 18.15 5.75
N CYS A 284 -8.95 17.78 6.78
CA CYS A 284 -8.42 16.43 6.94
C CYS A 284 -9.26 15.59 7.89
N ILE A 285 -9.66 14.40 7.41
CA ILE A 285 -10.44 13.44 8.20
C ILE A 285 -9.56 12.53 9.08
N VAL A 286 -8.24 12.48 8.83
CA VAL A 286 -7.32 11.52 9.48
C VAL A 286 -7.39 11.52 11.00
N PRO A 287 -7.39 12.67 11.73
CA PRO A 287 -7.49 12.66 13.20
C PRO A 287 -8.76 11.98 13.72
N TYR A 288 -9.83 11.98 12.93
CA TYR A 288 -11.14 11.43 13.32
C TYR A 288 -11.27 9.93 13.03
N VAL A 289 -10.43 9.40 12.09
CA VAL A 289 -10.49 7.99 11.67
C VAL A 289 -9.26 7.18 12.03
N ARG A 290 -8.16 7.83 12.45
CA ARG A 290 -6.93 7.17 12.91
C ARG A 290 -6.50 7.60 14.31
N GLY A 291 -7.26 8.54 14.93
CA GLY A 291 -7.06 9.00 16.30
C GLY A 291 -5.89 9.95 16.48
N ARG A 292 -5.51 10.14 17.73
CA ARG A 292 -4.37 10.96 18.15
C ARG A 292 -3.05 10.28 17.80
N GLU A 293 -1.97 11.08 17.77
CA GLU A 293 -0.61 10.58 17.55
C GLU A 293 -0.19 9.61 18.66
N ARG A 294 0.32 8.46 18.25
CA ARG A 294 0.89 7.40 19.08
C ARG A 294 2.13 6.87 18.39
N SER A 295 3.29 7.07 18.99
CA SER A 295 4.56 6.55 18.47
C SER A 295 4.80 5.13 19.00
N ARG A 296 5.35 4.26 18.15
CA ARG A 296 5.87 2.96 18.58
C ARG A 296 7.20 3.14 19.29
N ARG A 297 7.52 2.22 20.17
CA ARG A 297 8.81 2.23 20.87
C ARG A 297 9.97 2.03 19.91
N PRO A 298 11.08 2.77 20.06
CA PRO A 298 12.23 2.63 19.14
C PRO A 298 12.76 1.21 19.05
N GLY A 299 12.88 0.51 20.18
CA GLY A 299 13.37 -0.87 20.22
C GLY A 299 12.52 -1.85 19.43
N GLU A 300 11.20 -1.67 19.41
CA GLU A 300 10.28 -2.51 18.61
C GLU A 300 10.45 -2.26 17.11
N ILE A 301 10.61 -1.00 16.71
CA ILE A 301 10.85 -0.62 15.30
C ILE A 301 12.20 -1.18 14.82
N ILE A 302 13.26 -1.01 15.62
CA ILE A 302 14.60 -1.48 15.29
C ILE A 302 14.62 -3.02 15.23
N GLY A 303 13.95 -3.68 16.18
CA GLY A 303 13.81 -5.14 16.20
C GLY A 303 13.08 -5.65 14.94
N GLU A 304 11.94 -5.04 14.58
CA GLU A 304 11.20 -5.38 13.35
C GLU A 304 12.08 -5.21 12.11
N ILE A 305 12.83 -4.11 11.99
CA ILE A 305 13.69 -3.87 10.83
C ILE A 305 14.84 -4.88 10.75
N LYS A 306 15.45 -5.26 11.88
CA LYS A 306 16.49 -6.28 11.91
C LYS A 306 15.97 -7.64 11.43
N ASN A 307 14.81 -8.06 11.91
CA ASN A 307 14.17 -9.30 11.47
C ASN A 307 13.84 -9.24 9.97
N LEU A 308 13.36 -8.09 9.46
CA LEU A 308 13.11 -7.88 8.03
C LEU A 308 14.39 -8.02 7.20
N VAL A 309 15.51 -7.49 7.68
CA VAL A 309 16.81 -7.60 6.99
C VAL A 309 17.34 -9.03 7.01
N GLU A 310 17.20 -9.76 8.11
CA GLU A 310 17.51 -11.18 8.20
C GLU A 310 16.70 -12.00 7.19
N ASP A 311 15.46 -11.59 6.90
CA ASP A 311 14.58 -12.16 5.87
C ASP A 311 14.89 -11.66 4.44
N GLY A 312 15.97 -10.88 4.24
CA GLY A 312 16.44 -10.43 2.94
C GLY A 312 15.85 -9.09 2.46
N VAL A 313 15.19 -8.32 3.33
CA VAL A 313 14.73 -6.96 3.02
C VAL A 313 15.91 -6.00 2.95
N VAL A 314 16.06 -5.29 1.83
CA VAL A 314 17.12 -4.29 1.59
C VAL A 314 16.62 -2.85 1.66
N GLU A 315 15.31 -2.63 1.52
CA GLU A 315 14.70 -1.30 1.60
C GLU A 315 13.51 -1.31 2.58
N VAL A 316 13.49 -0.36 3.53
CA VAL A 316 12.33 -0.12 4.38
C VAL A 316 11.72 1.25 4.10
N MET A 317 10.38 1.31 4.21
CA MET A 317 9.64 2.56 4.19
C MET A 317 8.99 2.81 5.54
N LEU A 318 9.46 3.84 6.26
CA LEU A 318 8.90 4.25 7.54
C LEU A 318 7.58 4.99 7.32
N LEU A 319 6.51 4.49 7.93
CA LEU A 319 5.14 4.92 7.70
C LEU A 319 4.53 5.58 8.96
N GLY A 320 3.80 6.67 8.73
CA GLY A 320 3.04 7.38 9.73
C GLY A 320 2.13 8.41 9.06
N GLN A 321 1.29 9.13 9.82
CA GLN A 321 0.50 10.24 9.29
C GLN A 321 1.25 11.58 9.32
N ASN A 322 2.29 11.68 10.16
CA ASN A 322 3.23 12.78 10.23
C ASN A 322 4.52 12.27 10.87
N VAL A 323 5.38 11.63 10.09
CA VAL A 323 6.60 10.97 10.63
C VAL A 323 7.55 11.94 11.35
N ASN A 324 7.53 13.22 10.97
CA ASN A 324 8.37 14.26 11.63
C ASN A 324 7.98 14.52 13.09
N SER A 325 6.77 14.13 13.52
CA SER A 325 6.34 14.27 14.92
C SER A 325 6.59 13.02 15.76
N TYR A 326 7.27 12.01 15.20
CA TYR A 326 7.63 10.78 15.90
C TYR A 326 8.36 11.09 17.24
N GLY A 327 8.08 10.25 18.22
CA GLY A 327 8.70 10.30 19.54
C GLY A 327 7.94 11.15 20.57
N LYS A 328 6.99 11.98 20.11
CA LYS A 328 6.14 12.74 21.04
C LYS A 328 5.25 11.78 21.85
N GLY A 329 5.39 11.85 23.18
CA GLY A 329 4.62 11.02 24.12
C GLY A 329 5.25 9.68 24.46
N LEU A 330 6.48 9.41 24.05
CA LEU A 330 7.28 8.30 24.55
C LEU A 330 7.90 8.66 25.92
N ASP A 331 8.00 7.67 26.80
CA ASP A 331 8.63 7.82 28.12
C ASP A 331 10.13 8.15 27.99
N GLU A 332 10.79 7.53 27.02
CA GLU A 332 12.15 7.87 26.60
C GLU A 332 12.07 8.65 25.29
N PRO A 333 12.25 9.99 25.33
CA PRO A 333 12.12 10.81 24.14
C PRO A 333 13.24 10.51 23.15
N LEU A 334 12.84 10.07 21.95
CA LEU A 334 13.72 9.89 20.80
C LEU A 334 12.98 10.47 19.60
N ASN A 335 13.55 11.50 18.98
CA ASN A 335 12.92 12.17 17.86
C ASN A 335 13.11 11.40 16.54
N PHE A 336 12.50 11.89 15.46
CA PHE A 336 12.55 11.20 14.17
C PHE A 336 13.96 11.18 13.55
N ALA A 337 14.75 12.23 13.73
CA ALA A 337 16.13 12.27 13.23
C ALA A 337 17.00 11.23 13.95
N GLU A 338 16.91 11.16 15.27
CA GLU A 338 17.59 10.16 16.10
C GLU A 338 17.15 8.73 15.76
N LEU A 339 15.84 8.50 15.49
CA LEU A 339 15.37 7.18 15.03
C LEU A 339 16.03 6.79 13.70
N LEU A 340 16.14 7.74 12.76
CA LEU A 340 16.79 7.47 11.48
C LEU A 340 18.27 7.12 11.64
N GLU A 341 18.98 7.77 12.55
CA GLU A 341 20.38 7.44 12.86
C GLU A 341 20.53 6.03 13.43
N GLU A 342 19.58 5.58 14.30
CA GLU A 342 19.59 4.22 14.82
C GLU A 342 19.27 3.19 13.73
N VAL A 343 18.30 3.48 12.86
CA VAL A 343 17.95 2.59 11.73
C VAL A 343 19.09 2.49 10.73
N GLU A 344 19.85 3.58 10.49
CA GLU A 344 20.99 3.58 9.58
C GLU A 344 22.12 2.64 10.01
N LYS A 345 22.26 2.37 11.32
CA LYS A 345 23.27 1.45 11.86
C LYS A 345 22.99 -0.03 11.56
N ILE A 346 21.79 -0.37 11.09
CA ILE A 346 21.41 -1.77 10.82
C ILE A 346 22.17 -2.26 9.59
N GLU A 347 23.04 -3.26 9.79
CA GLU A 347 23.80 -3.90 8.71
C GLU A 347 22.86 -4.69 7.79
N GLY A 348 23.14 -4.71 6.48
CA GLY A 348 22.31 -5.35 5.46
C GLY A 348 21.12 -4.51 4.98
N LEU A 349 20.71 -3.47 5.71
CA LEU A 349 19.77 -2.49 5.21
C LEU A 349 20.48 -1.51 4.28
N GLU A 350 20.00 -1.39 3.03
CA GLU A 350 20.63 -0.56 1.99
C GLU A 350 19.91 0.78 1.79
N ARG A 351 18.56 0.80 1.98
CA ARG A 351 17.75 1.98 1.73
C ARG A 351 16.70 2.22 2.82
N ILE A 352 16.58 3.48 3.22
CA ILE A 352 15.56 3.98 4.14
C ILE A 352 14.74 5.03 3.41
N ARG A 353 13.42 4.79 3.32
CA ARG A 353 12.44 5.77 2.83
C ARG A 353 11.51 6.15 3.94
N PHE A 354 10.94 7.32 3.84
CA PHE A 354 9.82 7.73 4.67
C PHE A 354 8.87 8.62 3.88
N MET A 355 7.62 8.67 4.32
CA MET A 355 6.56 9.44 3.68
C MET A 355 5.79 10.26 4.72
N THR A 356 5.07 11.27 4.25
CA THR A 356 4.10 12.03 5.06
C THR A 356 4.77 12.96 6.07
N SER A 357 5.68 13.79 5.56
CA SER A 357 6.27 14.90 6.32
C SER A 357 5.30 16.08 6.44
N HIS A 358 5.44 16.85 7.51
CA HIS A 358 4.71 18.12 7.67
C HIS A 358 5.71 19.28 7.83
N PRO A 359 5.63 20.34 7.00
CA PRO A 359 6.61 21.42 7.00
C PRO A 359 6.88 22.04 8.39
N LYS A 360 5.85 22.14 9.22
CA LYS A 360 5.98 22.67 10.59
C LYS A 360 6.89 21.83 11.50
N ASP A 361 6.92 20.52 11.30
CA ASP A 361 7.61 19.56 12.17
C ASP A 361 8.94 19.07 11.59
N LEU A 362 9.35 19.56 10.41
CA LEU A 362 10.62 19.22 9.79
C LEU A 362 11.74 20.05 10.42
N SER A 363 12.60 19.39 11.21
CA SER A 363 13.68 20.04 11.96
C SER A 363 14.96 20.20 11.13
N ASP A 364 15.81 21.10 11.57
CA ASP A 364 17.14 21.30 10.98
C ASP A 364 18.01 20.05 11.15
N GLU A 365 17.93 19.40 12.31
CA GLU A 365 18.59 18.14 12.62
C GLU A 365 18.21 17.04 11.61
N LEU A 366 16.92 16.91 11.25
CA LEU A 366 16.48 15.95 10.24
C LEU A 366 17.13 16.23 8.87
N ILE A 367 17.22 17.51 8.47
CA ILE A 367 17.90 17.89 7.22
C ILE A 367 19.37 17.48 7.26
N GLU A 368 20.05 17.69 8.40
CA GLU A 368 21.46 17.30 8.56
C GLU A 368 21.65 15.78 8.51
N VAL A 369 20.80 15.02 9.19
CA VAL A 369 20.84 13.54 9.15
C VAL A 369 20.62 13.05 7.72
N MET A 370 19.63 13.56 7.01
CA MET A 370 19.39 13.23 5.61
C MET A 370 20.58 13.57 4.70
N ALA A 371 21.22 14.71 4.91
CA ALA A 371 22.36 15.14 4.10
C ALA A 371 23.59 14.23 4.30
N LYS A 372 23.84 13.79 5.53
CA LYS A 372 24.99 12.93 5.90
C LYS A 372 24.78 11.46 5.58
N SER A 373 23.52 11.00 5.57
CA SER A 373 23.17 9.59 5.41
C SER A 373 23.53 9.04 4.02
N LYS A 374 23.96 7.78 4.01
CA LYS A 374 24.20 6.99 2.79
C LYS A 374 23.02 6.08 2.43
N LYS A 375 22.14 5.78 3.39
CA LYS A 375 21.00 4.87 3.22
C LYS A 375 19.68 5.60 3.04
N ILE A 376 19.52 6.81 3.62
CA ILE A 376 18.30 7.60 3.45
C ILE A 376 18.19 8.03 1.99
N CYS A 377 17.10 7.63 1.37
CA CYS A 377 16.82 7.92 -0.03
C CYS A 377 16.70 9.42 -0.30
N ARG A 378 17.19 9.87 -1.45
CA ARG A 378 17.19 11.27 -1.89
C ARG A 378 15.82 11.74 -2.36
N HIS A 379 14.80 11.47 -1.56
CA HIS A 379 13.41 11.82 -1.82
C HIS A 379 12.74 12.32 -0.54
N LEU A 380 12.13 13.50 -0.62
CA LEU A 380 11.33 14.05 0.47
C LEU A 380 9.96 14.48 -0.05
N HIS A 381 8.90 13.90 0.50
CA HIS A 381 7.53 14.33 0.24
C HIS A 381 7.13 15.37 1.30
N LEU A 382 6.98 16.64 0.88
CA LEU A 382 6.71 17.79 1.74
C LEU A 382 5.43 18.51 1.29
N PRO A 383 4.23 18.13 1.79
CA PRO A 383 2.96 18.68 1.36
C PRO A 383 2.80 20.18 1.61
N LEU A 384 2.76 20.99 0.55
CA LEU A 384 2.51 22.45 0.56
C LEU A 384 1.04 22.76 0.88
N GLN A 385 0.14 22.07 0.20
CA GLN A 385 -1.32 22.20 0.18
C GLN A 385 -1.82 23.48 -0.51
N SER A 386 -1.29 24.66 -0.21
CA SER A 386 -1.57 25.95 -0.85
C SER A 386 -0.35 26.86 -0.77
N GLY A 387 -0.14 27.72 -1.76
CA GLY A 387 0.89 28.75 -1.75
C GLY A 387 0.45 30.06 -1.12
N SER A 388 -0.80 30.19 -0.67
CA SER A 388 -1.30 31.39 0.02
C SER A 388 -1.26 31.24 1.51
N SER A 389 -0.56 32.15 2.21
CA SER A 389 -0.50 32.17 3.68
C SER A 389 -1.88 32.34 4.32
N ARG A 390 -2.82 33.03 3.65
CA ARG A 390 -4.20 33.17 4.08
C ARG A 390 -4.94 31.84 4.05
N ILE A 391 -4.82 31.10 2.96
CA ILE A 391 -5.44 29.77 2.81
C ILE A 391 -4.77 28.74 3.72
N LEU A 392 -3.45 28.75 3.85
CA LEU A 392 -2.73 27.89 4.82
C LEU A 392 -3.22 28.09 6.24
N LYS A 393 -3.46 29.35 6.66
CA LYS A 393 -4.06 29.66 7.96
C LYS A 393 -5.48 29.09 8.11
N ALA A 394 -6.32 29.23 7.07
CA ALA A 394 -7.68 28.66 7.04
C ALA A 394 -7.66 27.12 7.05
N MET A 395 -6.65 26.51 6.45
CA MET A 395 -6.37 25.07 6.48
C MET A 395 -5.79 24.58 7.81
N ASN A 396 -5.49 25.46 8.77
CA ASN A 396 -4.82 25.18 10.05
C ASN A 396 -3.40 24.57 9.86
N ARG A 397 -2.66 25.05 8.85
CA ARG A 397 -1.33 24.48 8.52
C ARG A 397 -0.19 25.01 9.39
N ARG A 398 -0.37 26.14 10.09
CA ARG A 398 0.57 26.73 11.06
C ARG A 398 1.95 27.07 10.51
N TYR A 399 2.07 27.37 9.22
CA TYR A 399 3.22 27.96 8.56
C TYR A 399 2.74 28.89 7.45
N THR A 400 3.61 29.80 7.00
CA THR A 400 3.34 30.73 5.89
C THR A 400 4.02 30.27 4.61
N LYS A 401 3.66 30.91 3.49
CA LYS A 401 4.32 30.73 2.19
C LYS A 401 5.82 30.98 2.29
N GLU A 402 6.22 32.05 2.96
CA GLU A 402 7.62 32.46 3.10
C GLU A 402 8.41 31.44 3.90
N GLN A 403 7.85 30.93 4.99
CA GLN A 403 8.46 29.85 5.79
C GLN A 403 8.63 28.57 4.99
N TYR A 404 7.64 28.22 4.16
CA TYR A 404 7.74 27.04 3.29
C TYR A 404 8.84 27.21 2.23
N LEU A 405 8.90 28.37 1.57
CA LEU A 405 9.93 28.68 0.56
C LEU A 405 11.33 28.62 1.16
N ALA A 406 11.52 29.24 2.33
CA ALA A 406 12.81 29.21 3.05
C ALA A 406 13.21 27.77 3.45
N LEU A 407 12.24 26.95 3.89
CA LEU A 407 12.49 25.55 4.23
C LEU A 407 12.87 24.74 2.98
N ALA A 408 12.17 24.91 1.86
CA ALA A 408 12.46 24.22 0.61
C ALA A 408 13.84 24.60 0.05
N GLU A 409 14.22 25.88 0.14
CA GLU A 409 15.55 26.37 -0.24
C GLU A 409 16.64 25.77 0.65
N LYS A 410 16.42 25.75 1.97
CA LYS A 410 17.35 25.14 2.93
C LYS A 410 17.59 23.67 2.63
N ILE A 411 16.52 22.90 2.37
CA ILE A 411 16.60 21.47 2.04
C ILE A 411 17.41 21.27 0.75
N LYS A 412 17.10 22.02 -0.33
CA LYS A 412 17.80 21.90 -1.62
C LYS A 412 19.26 22.35 -1.55
N THR A 413 19.58 23.30 -0.68
CA THR A 413 20.96 23.73 -0.42
C THR A 413 21.76 22.67 0.32
N ALA A 414 21.17 22.06 1.35
CA ALA A 414 21.81 21.02 2.15
C ALA A 414 21.93 19.68 1.40
N ILE A 415 20.99 19.39 0.51
CA ILE A 415 20.90 18.13 -0.25
C ILE A 415 20.60 18.47 -1.72
N PRO A 416 21.62 18.83 -2.53
CA PRO A 416 21.41 19.33 -3.89
C PRO A 416 20.75 18.34 -4.85
N ASP A 417 20.90 17.04 -4.61
CA ASP A 417 20.35 15.94 -5.40
C ASP A 417 18.97 15.46 -4.90
N ILE A 418 18.38 16.14 -3.90
CA ILE A 418 17.07 15.76 -3.35
C ILE A 418 15.96 15.92 -4.39
N SER A 419 15.11 14.91 -4.50
CA SER A 419 13.81 15.02 -5.16
C SER A 419 12.77 15.49 -4.15
N LEU A 420 12.23 16.68 -4.38
CA LEU A 420 11.21 17.28 -3.54
C LEU A 420 9.85 17.12 -4.19
N THR A 421 8.95 16.39 -3.56
CA THR A 421 7.57 16.20 -4.02
C THR A 421 6.57 16.80 -3.06
N THR A 422 5.36 17.11 -3.52
CA THR A 422 4.36 17.82 -2.73
C THR A 422 2.93 17.41 -3.04
N ASP A 423 2.00 17.80 -2.16
CA ASP A 423 0.55 17.80 -2.39
C ASP A 423 0.05 19.23 -2.52
N ILE A 424 -0.88 19.49 -3.45
CA ILE A 424 -1.53 20.78 -3.63
C ILE A 424 -3.04 20.57 -3.79
N ILE A 425 -3.82 21.34 -3.04
CA ILE A 425 -5.29 21.33 -3.08
C ILE A 425 -5.78 22.64 -3.71
N VAL A 426 -6.60 22.53 -4.75
CA VAL A 426 -7.26 23.66 -5.43
C VAL A 426 -8.72 23.71 -5.02
N GLY A 427 -9.28 24.93 -4.93
CA GLY A 427 -10.69 25.13 -4.63
C GLY A 427 -11.05 24.94 -3.16
N PHE A 428 -10.10 25.15 -2.26
CA PHE A 428 -10.39 25.20 -0.83
C PHE A 428 -11.38 26.34 -0.53
N PRO A 429 -12.35 26.16 0.39
CA PRO A 429 -13.35 27.18 0.70
C PRO A 429 -12.74 28.57 0.94
N GLY A 430 -13.23 29.57 0.18
CA GLY A 430 -12.75 30.95 0.23
C GLY A 430 -11.47 31.24 -0.54
N GLU A 431 -10.92 30.29 -1.30
CA GLU A 431 -9.77 30.53 -2.17
C GLU A 431 -10.16 31.54 -3.27
N THR A 432 -9.40 32.65 -3.38
CA THR A 432 -9.55 33.64 -4.47
C THR A 432 -8.61 33.32 -5.63
N GLU A 433 -8.70 34.11 -6.73
CA GLU A 433 -7.76 33.96 -7.84
C GLU A 433 -6.34 34.37 -7.42
N GLU A 434 -6.22 35.39 -6.58
CA GLU A 434 -4.93 35.85 -6.04
C GLU A 434 -4.25 34.76 -5.21
N ASP A 435 -5.00 34.06 -4.35
CA ASP A 435 -4.49 32.92 -3.57
C ASP A 435 -3.98 31.79 -4.47
N PHE A 436 -4.72 31.53 -5.54
CA PHE A 436 -4.33 30.53 -6.51
C PHE A 436 -3.06 30.95 -7.29
N GLN A 437 -2.93 32.23 -7.67
CA GLN A 437 -1.71 32.76 -8.29
C GLN A 437 -0.50 32.64 -7.35
N GLU A 438 -0.66 32.89 -6.05
CA GLU A 438 0.38 32.65 -5.05
C GLU A 438 0.80 31.18 -5.02
N THR A 439 -0.14 30.25 -5.21
CA THR A 439 0.16 28.81 -5.26
C THR A 439 1.01 28.49 -6.50
N LEU A 440 0.67 29.03 -7.68
CA LEU A 440 1.49 28.87 -8.88
C LEU A 440 2.89 29.50 -8.72
N ASP A 441 2.99 30.65 -8.04
CA ASP A 441 4.26 31.31 -7.76
C ASP A 441 5.19 30.40 -6.92
N VAL A 442 4.66 29.74 -5.88
CA VAL A 442 5.44 28.78 -5.08
C VAL A 442 5.86 27.59 -5.92
N VAL A 443 4.99 27.04 -6.76
CA VAL A 443 5.32 25.90 -7.65
C VAL A 443 6.48 26.26 -8.58
N ARG A 444 6.47 27.46 -9.18
CA ARG A 444 7.53 27.97 -10.07
C ARG A 444 8.84 28.18 -9.34
N LYS A 445 8.81 28.70 -8.10
CA LYS A 445 10.00 28.96 -7.30
C LYS A 445 10.65 27.70 -6.77
N VAL A 446 9.83 26.79 -6.22
CA VAL A 446 10.35 25.55 -5.63
C VAL A 446 10.77 24.55 -6.71
N ARG A 447 10.07 24.50 -7.85
CA ARG A 447 10.31 23.53 -8.94
C ARG A 447 10.33 22.09 -8.41
N PHE A 448 9.15 21.63 -8.02
CA PHE A 448 8.97 20.27 -7.51
C PHE A 448 9.26 19.22 -8.59
N ASP A 449 9.89 18.12 -8.20
CA ASP A 449 10.10 16.96 -9.07
C ASP A 449 8.77 16.32 -9.47
N SER A 450 7.80 16.33 -8.55
CA SER A 450 6.42 15.93 -8.82
C SER A 450 5.46 16.57 -7.81
N ALA A 451 4.24 16.84 -8.22
CA ALA A 451 3.18 17.27 -7.31
C ALA A 451 1.91 16.46 -7.52
N PHE A 452 1.34 15.95 -6.43
CA PHE A 452 0.01 15.38 -6.45
C PHE A 452 -1.00 16.52 -6.30
N THR A 453 -1.77 16.74 -7.36
CA THR A 453 -2.76 17.82 -7.42
C THR A 453 -4.15 17.28 -7.12
N PHE A 454 -4.87 17.95 -6.25
CA PHE A 454 -6.21 17.55 -5.81
C PHE A 454 -7.19 18.71 -5.93
N ILE A 455 -8.42 18.38 -6.29
CA ILE A 455 -9.56 19.26 -6.07
C ILE A 455 -10.03 19.05 -4.63
N TYR A 456 -10.31 20.15 -3.91
CA TYR A 456 -10.89 20.05 -2.57
C TYR A 456 -12.18 19.24 -2.62
N SER A 457 -12.29 18.25 -1.76
CA SER A 457 -13.48 17.41 -1.61
C SER A 457 -13.98 17.47 -0.17
N LYS A 458 -15.24 17.81 0.00
CA LYS A 458 -15.89 17.88 1.33
C LYS A 458 -15.81 16.54 2.04
N ARG A 459 -15.37 16.56 3.30
CA ARG A 459 -15.36 15.38 4.17
C ARG A 459 -16.28 15.63 5.35
N THR A 460 -17.37 14.88 5.45
CA THR A 460 -18.33 14.99 6.56
C THR A 460 -17.60 14.98 7.91
N GLY A 461 -17.94 15.91 8.77
CA GLY A 461 -17.33 16.04 10.10
C GLY A 461 -16.04 16.87 10.14
N THR A 462 -15.49 17.34 9.02
CA THR A 462 -14.33 18.25 9.01
C THR A 462 -14.77 19.72 9.06
N PRO A 463 -13.97 20.62 9.70
CA PRO A 463 -14.30 22.05 9.74
C PRO A 463 -14.49 22.68 8.35
N ALA A 464 -13.66 22.33 7.37
CA ALA A 464 -13.75 22.89 6.03
C ALA A 464 -15.03 22.49 5.30
N ALA A 465 -15.63 21.34 5.61
CA ALA A 465 -16.90 20.92 5.03
C ALA A 465 -18.08 21.81 5.45
N ALA A 466 -17.97 22.48 6.62
CA ALA A 466 -18.98 23.39 7.16
C ALA A 466 -18.80 24.84 6.69
N MET A 467 -17.70 25.19 5.99
CA MET A 467 -17.48 26.54 5.47
C MET A 467 -18.47 26.87 4.35
N GLU A 468 -19.08 28.05 4.40
CA GLU A 468 -20.14 28.46 3.45
C GLU A 468 -19.57 28.91 2.10
N ASN A 469 -18.39 29.53 2.07
CA ASN A 469 -17.77 30.15 0.89
C ASN A 469 -17.06 29.12 -0.02
N GLN A 470 -17.79 28.10 -0.44
CA GLN A 470 -17.30 27.10 -1.40
C GLN A 470 -17.02 27.74 -2.76
N VAL A 471 -15.90 27.36 -3.39
CA VAL A 471 -15.52 27.86 -4.72
C VAL A 471 -16.41 27.20 -5.79
N PRO A 472 -16.94 27.95 -6.78
CA PRO A 472 -17.73 27.38 -7.88
C PRO A 472 -16.95 26.32 -8.66
N GLU A 473 -17.63 25.27 -9.11
CA GLU A 473 -17.01 24.09 -9.73
C GLU A 473 -16.25 24.41 -11.04
N ASP A 474 -16.79 25.31 -11.85
CA ASP A 474 -16.14 25.78 -13.08
C ASP A 474 -14.83 26.53 -12.82
N VAL A 475 -14.79 27.35 -11.76
CA VAL A 475 -13.58 28.06 -11.30
C VAL A 475 -12.54 27.04 -10.80
N VAL A 476 -12.97 26.08 -9.98
CA VAL A 476 -12.09 25.02 -9.46
C VAL A 476 -11.48 24.24 -10.61
N LYS A 477 -12.28 23.83 -11.59
CA LYS A 477 -11.81 23.10 -12.76
C LYS A 477 -10.79 23.91 -13.57
N ASN A 478 -11.06 25.18 -13.84
CA ASN A 478 -10.12 26.05 -14.54
C ASN A 478 -8.77 26.16 -13.81
N ARG A 479 -8.81 26.37 -12.47
CA ARG A 479 -7.58 26.45 -11.65
C ARG A 479 -6.84 25.13 -11.65
N PHE A 480 -7.56 24.01 -11.53
CA PHE A 480 -6.97 22.69 -11.55
C PHE A 480 -6.23 22.38 -12.85
N ASP A 481 -6.85 22.68 -14.01
CA ASP A 481 -6.24 22.46 -15.32
C ASP A 481 -4.96 23.31 -15.50
N ARG A 482 -4.97 24.57 -15.03
CA ARG A 482 -3.79 25.45 -15.04
C ARG A 482 -2.66 24.96 -14.13
N LEU A 483 -3.00 24.52 -12.90
CA LEU A 483 -2.03 23.96 -11.98
C LEU A 483 -1.42 22.66 -12.53
N LEU A 484 -2.26 21.78 -13.08
CA LEU A 484 -1.80 20.50 -13.62
C LEU A 484 -0.81 20.73 -14.77
N LYS A 485 -1.11 21.66 -15.67
CA LYS A 485 -0.19 22.03 -16.77
C LYS A 485 1.15 22.54 -16.23
N GLU A 486 1.13 23.49 -15.29
CA GLU A 486 2.34 24.08 -14.72
C GLU A 486 3.23 23.01 -14.03
N VAL A 487 2.60 22.13 -13.25
CA VAL A 487 3.29 21.04 -12.57
C VAL A 487 3.90 20.05 -13.56
N GLN A 488 3.16 19.68 -14.63
CA GLN A 488 3.64 18.76 -15.65
C GLN A 488 4.84 19.32 -16.42
N ASP A 489 4.75 20.59 -16.82
CA ASP A 489 5.83 21.27 -17.55
C ASP A 489 7.11 21.28 -16.69
N ILE A 490 7.03 21.67 -15.41
CA ILE A 490 8.17 21.70 -14.49
C ILE A 490 8.72 20.29 -14.22
N SER A 491 7.84 19.30 -13.96
CA SER A 491 8.27 17.93 -13.70
C SER A 491 9.01 17.31 -14.89
N ALA A 492 8.55 17.60 -16.12
CA ALA A 492 9.23 17.12 -17.34
C ALA A 492 10.63 17.69 -17.48
N GLU A 493 10.82 18.99 -17.19
CA GLU A 493 12.15 19.63 -17.20
C GLU A 493 13.05 19.05 -16.10
N VAL A 494 12.54 18.94 -14.88
CA VAL A 494 13.32 18.46 -13.72
C VAL A 494 13.68 16.99 -13.89
N CYS A 495 12.78 16.16 -14.40
CA CYS A 495 13.03 14.74 -14.68
C CYS A 495 14.12 14.54 -15.76
N GLY A 496 14.46 15.54 -16.57
CA GLY A 496 15.53 15.44 -17.56
C GLY A 496 16.96 15.55 -16.99
N ARG A 497 17.11 15.98 -15.74
CA ARG A 497 18.43 16.32 -15.15
C ARG A 497 19.41 15.14 -15.04
N ASP A 498 18.89 13.93 -14.83
CA ASP A 498 19.71 12.74 -14.59
C ASP A 498 20.01 11.95 -15.89
N VAL A 499 19.55 12.42 -17.06
CA VAL A 499 19.87 11.80 -18.36
C VAL A 499 21.39 11.82 -18.59
N HIS A 500 21.92 10.73 -19.13
CA HIS A 500 23.33 10.47 -19.36
C HIS A 500 24.18 10.32 -18.09
N THR A 501 23.54 10.01 -16.95
CA THR A 501 24.24 9.62 -15.71
C THR A 501 24.05 8.13 -15.40
N VAL A 502 24.88 7.58 -14.52
CA VAL A 502 24.71 6.26 -13.94
C VAL A 502 24.03 6.40 -12.59
N GLN A 503 22.96 5.66 -12.37
CA GLN A 503 22.18 5.70 -11.14
C GLN A 503 21.96 4.29 -10.58
N THR A 504 22.04 4.14 -9.26
CA THR A 504 21.72 2.88 -8.59
C THR A 504 20.22 2.71 -8.47
N VAL A 505 19.69 1.61 -9.01
CA VAL A 505 18.26 1.29 -9.12
C VAL A 505 17.95 0.01 -8.35
N LEU A 506 16.95 0.02 -7.46
CA LEU A 506 16.39 -1.19 -6.89
C LEU A 506 15.37 -1.76 -7.88
N VAL A 507 15.60 -2.96 -8.38
CA VAL A 507 14.69 -3.63 -9.34
C VAL A 507 13.48 -4.17 -8.59
N GLU A 508 12.28 -3.76 -9.01
CA GLU A 508 11.04 -4.08 -8.29
C GLU A 508 10.23 -5.19 -8.94
N GLU A 509 10.18 -5.23 -10.27
CA GLU A 509 9.33 -6.16 -11.02
C GLU A 509 9.76 -6.28 -12.48
N VAL A 510 9.29 -7.32 -13.16
CA VAL A 510 9.29 -7.38 -14.63
C VAL A 510 8.17 -6.46 -15.13
N ASN A 511 8.41 -5.73 -16.20
CA ASN A 511 7.41 -4.80 -16.74
C ASN A 511 6.21 -5.55 -17.33
N ASP A 512 5.00 -5.22 -16.88
CA ASP A 512 3.76 -5.90 -17.31
C ASP A 512 3.44 -5.74 -18.80
N HIS A 513 3.91 -4.65 -19.42
CA HIS A 513 3.64 -4.34 -20.85
C HIS A 513 4.76 -4.77 -21.78
N SER A 514 5.98 -4.93 -21.26
CA SER A 514 7.20 -5.25 -22.03
C SER A 514 8.04 -6.23 -21.21
N PRO A 515 7.79 -7.55 -21.33
CA PRO A 515 8.44 -8.56 -20.47
C PRO A 515 9.96 -8.67 -20.62
N GLU A 516 10.53 -8.07 -21.68
CA GLU A 516 11.98 -7.91 -21.89
C GLU A 516 12.60 -6.81 -21.05
N LEU A 517 11.77 -5.98 -20.39
CA LEU A 517 12.20 -4.91 -19.51
C LEU A 517 11.90 -5.26 -18.04
N VAL A 518 12.75 -4.77 -17.18
CA VAL A 518 12.47 -4.70 -15.75
C VAL A 518 12.18 -3.25 -15.35
N THR A 519 11.40 -3.11 -14.30
CA THR A 519 11.05 -1.83 -13.68
C THR A 519 11.76 -1.74 -12.34
N GLY A 520 12.49 -0.65 -12.13
CA GLY A 520 13.13 -0.39 -10.85
C GLY A 520 12.95 1.06 -10.41
N ARG A 521 13.50 1.37 -9.24
CA ARG A 521 13.33 2.67 -8.59
C ARG A 521 14.66 3.22 -8.10
N MET A 522 14.94 4.46 -8.48
CA MET A 522 16.10 5.23 -8.00
C MET A 522 15.93 5.69 -6.56
N SER A 523 17.01 6.13 -5.94
CA SER A 523 16.98 6.74 -4.59
C SER A 523 16.03 7.95 -4.53
N ASN A 524 15.98 8.79 -5.56
CA ASN A 524 15.10 9.94 -5.68
C ASN A 524 13.61 9.59 -5.97
N ASN A 525 13.26 8.30 -5.92
CA ASN A 525 11.92 7.75 -6.14
C ASN A 525 11.45 7.70 -7.60
N THR A 526 12.28 8.10 -8.58
CA THR A 526 11.92 8.03 -10.00
C THR A 526 12.02 6.59 -10.52
N ILE A 527 11.09 6.22 -11.39
CA ILE A 527 11.02 4.90 -12.03
C ILE A 527 12.02 4.85 -13.19
N VAL A 528 12.65 3.68 -13.36
CA VAL A 528 13.51 3.38 -14.52
C VAL A 528 13.09 2.06 -15.12
N HIS A 529 12.94 2.02 -16.45
CA HIS A 529 12.76 0.80 -17.22
C HIS A 529 14.02 0.50 -18.04
N PHE A 530 14.48 -0.74 -18.00
CA PHE A 530 15.67 -1.16 -18.74
C PHE A 530 15.66 -2.65 -19.06
N PRO A 531 16.40 -3.11 -20.09
CA PRO A 531 16.48 -4.53 -20.42
C PRO A 531 16.98 -5.39 -19.27
N GLY A 532 16.26 -6.46 -18.94
CA GLY A 532 16.60 -7.36 -17.84
C GLY A 532 15.55 -8.44 -17.65
N ASP A 533 15.79 -9.33 -16.70
CA ASP A 533 14.92 -10.43 -16.38
C ASP A 533 14.60 -10.53 -14.88
N ALA A 534 13.73 -11.47 -14.51
CA ALA A 534 13.27 -11.65 -13.13
C ALA A 534 14.39 -11.95 -12.10
N SER A 535 15.60 -12.35 -12.54
CA SER A 535 16.72 -12.62 -11.64
C SER A 535 17.30 -11.36 -11.00
N LEU A 536 16.97 -10.20 -11.55
CA LEU A 536 17.37 -8.88 -11.03
C LEU A 536 16.44 -8.37 -9.94
N ILE A 537 15.23 -8.91 -9.79
CA ILE A 537 14.26 -8.44 -8.79
C ILE A 537 14.86 -8.50 -7.38
N GLY A 538 14.71 -7.40 -6.64
CA GLY A 538 15.25 -7.23 -5.29
C GLY A 538 16.73 -6.82 -5.24
N LYS A 539 17.40 -6.70 -6.38
CA LYS A 539 18.81 -6.28 -6.43
C LYS A 539 18.94 -4.79 -6.69
N LEU A 540 19.96 -4.20 -6.10
CA LEU A 540 20.47 -2.88 -6.44
C LEU A 540 21.46 -3.01 -7.59
N VAL A 541 21.19 -2.35 -8.70
CA VAL A 541 22.02 -2.40 -9.90
C VAL A 541 22.29 -1.00 -10.44
N ASP A 542 23.44 -0.79 -11.04
CA ASP A 542 23.78 0.47 -11.67
C ASP A 542 23.23 0.51 -13.10
N VAL A 543 22.49 1.56 -13.41
CA VAL A 543 21.83 1.76 -14.70
C VAL A 543 22.25 3.09 -15.29
N TYR A 544 22.73 3.07 -16.54
CA TYR A 544 22.97 4.27 -17.34
C TYR A 544 21.62 4.76 -17.90
N LEU A 545 21.25 5.99 -17.57
CA LEU A 545 20.01 6.62 -18.00
C LEU A 545 20.18 7.22 -19.40
N GLU A 546 19.45 6.67 -20.38
CA GLU A 546 19.57 7.06 -21.79
C GLU A 546 18.59 8.18 -22.17
N GLU A 547 17.36 8.10 -21.69
CA GLU A 547 16.27 9.00 -22.09
C GLU A 547 15.29 9.25 -20.94
N SER A 548 14.82 10.49 -20.78
CA SER A 548 13.70 10.84 -19.92
C SER A 548 12.38 10.82 -20.70
N LYS A 549 11.35 10.22 -20.11
CA LYS A 549 9.96 10.22 -20.60
C LYS A 549 9.05 11.12 -19.75
N GLY A 550 9.62 12.10 -19.05
CA GLY A 550 8.90 13.07 -18.21
C GLY A 550 8.61 12.58 -16.80
N PHE A 551 8.23 11.32 -16.59
CA PHE A 551 7.91 10.74 -15.28
C PHE A 551 8.73 9.49 -14.95
N TYR A 552 9.47 8.97 -15.91
CA TYR A 552 10.36 7.82 -15.78
C TYR A 552 11.51 7.92 -16.77
N TYR A 553 12.53 7.10 -16.56
CA TYR A 553 13.67 6.99 -17.47
C TYR A 553 13.67 5.66 -18.21
N MET A 554 14.18 5.68 -19.43
CA MET A 554 14.68 4.49 -20.10
C MET A 554 16.19 4.41 -19.89
N GLY A 555 16.72 3.21 -19.68
CA GLY A 555 18.15 3.03 -19.45
C GLY A 555 18.63 1.65 -19.86
N ARG A 556 19.88 1.36 -19.55
CA ARG A 556 20.52 0.05 -19.72
C ARG A 556 21.45 -0.25 -18.55
N LEU A 557 21.67 -1.52 -18.26
CA LEU A 557 22.65 -1.91 -17.25
C LEU A 557 24.01 -1.30 -17.57
N ASN A 558 24.63 -0.70 -16.56
CA ASN A 558 25.99 -0.22 -16.65
C ASN A 558 26.93 -1.42 -16.44
N GLN A 559 27.63 -1.81 -17.53
CA GLN A 559 28.58 -2.92 -17.52
C GLN A 559 29.90 -2.51 -16.90
#